data_99c0b735da7043978041dadf53e16aea
#
_entry.id   99c0b735da7043978041dadf53e16aea
#
_cell.length_a   1.000
_cell.length_b   1.000
_cell.length_c   1.000
_cell.angle_alpha   90.00
_cell.angle_beta   90.00
_cell.angle_gamma   90.00
#
_symmetry.space_group_name_H-M   'P 1'
#
loop_
_entity.id
_entity.type
_entity.pdbx_description
1 polymer ?
#
loop_
_entity_poly.entity_id
_entity_poly.type
_entity_poly.pdbx_seq_one_letter_code
_entity_poly.pdbx_strand_id
1 'polypeptide(L)'
;MATTDELDPEGYLLQEVRKIAGPDIPIVASLDLHGILTNRMLENANAFAVYHTYPHEDFDSTGRRAAKLLLRILRDGATPVTAVVRIPALARGDEMITASGKIQKTVGRCVQLEASGETLSAAMIWSNPFTDVPELCSLALVTTDGDADFASHEALSLARTFWDDRAAMQAELHSI
;
A
#
# COMPACT_ATOMS: atom_id res chain seq x y z
N MET A 1 -0.14 -4.40 -12.45
CA MET A 1 -0.11 -5.21 -13.71
C MET A 1 1.15 -4.88 -14.50
N ALA A 2 1.43 -5.65 -15.56
CA ALA A 2 2.41 -5.29 -16.59
C ALA A 2 1.78 -5.56 -17.95
N THR A 3 2.16 -4.79 -18.97
CA THR A 3 1.73 -4.98 -20.35
C THR A 3 2.95 -5.26 -21.22
N THR A 4 2.76 -5.54 -22.51
CA THR A 4 3.85 -5.78 -23.46
C THR A 4 4.80 -4.58 -23.59
N ASP A 5 4.27 -3.37 -23.47
CA ASP A 5 4.99 -2.13 -23.80
C ASP A 5 5.19 -1.22 -22.59
N GLU A 6 4.49 -1.50 -21.46
CA GLU A 6 4.56 -0.72 -20.21
C GLU A 6 4.59 -1.66 -19.00
N LEU A 7 5.65 -1.58 -18.21
CA LEU A 7 5.82 -2.40 -17.00
C LEU A 7 5.10 -1.84 -15.78
N ASP A 8 4.69 -0.56 -15.84
CA ASP A 8 3.97 0.15 -14.79
C ASP A 8 2.77 0.92 -15.38
N PRO A 9 1.74 0.23 -15.87
CA PRO A 9 0.59 0.87 -16.50
C PRO A 9 -0.24 1.71 -15.52
N GLU A 10 -0.27 1.36 -14.23
CA GLU A 10 -0.93 2.14 -13.19
C GLU A 10 -0.22 3.46 -12.95
N GLY A 11 1.12 3.44 -12.83
CA GLY A 11 1.92 4.66 -12.70
C GLY A 11 1.86 5.53 -13.96
N TYR A 12 1.84 4.89 -15.14
CA TYR A 12 1.61 5.61 -16.40
C TYR A 12 0.26 6.34 -16.40
N LEU A 13 -0.81 5.64 -16.02
CA LEU A 13 -2.14 6.24 -15.96
C LEU A 13 -2.18 7.42 -14.97
N LEU A 14 -1.63 7.25 -13.76
CA LEU A 14 -1.57 8.33 -12.77
C LEU A 14 -0.77 9.52 -13.28
N GLN A 15 0.34 9.29 -13.98
CA GLN A 15 1.14 10.35 -14.59
C GLN A 15 0.35 11.13 -15.65
N GLU A 16 -0.38 10.45 -16.53
CA GLU A 16 -1.19 11.12 -17.55
C GLU A 16 -2.36 11.90 -16.91
N VAL A 17 -3.00 11.33 -15.87
CA VAL A 17 -4.02 12.04 -15.10
C VAL A 17 -3.44 13.29 -14.42
N ARG A 18 -2.25 13.18 -13.82
CA ARG A 18 -1.56 14.31 -13.19
C ARG A 18 -1.24 15.43 -14.19
N LYS A 19 -0.81 15.10 -15.40
CA LYS A 19 -0.57 16.09 -16.47
C LYS A 19 -1.84 16.88 -16.82
N ILE A 20 -2.99 16.22 -16.83
CA ILE A 20 -4.28 16.84 -17.16
C ILE A 20 -4.81 17.65 -15.97
N ALA A 21 -4.76 17.07 -14.76
CA ALA A 21 -5.29 17.69 -13.54
C ALA A 21 -4.44 18.88 -13.07
N GLY A 22 -3.15 18.90 -13.41
CA GLY A 22 -2.20 19.88 -12.88
C GLY A 22 -1.75 19.55 -11.44
N PRO A 23 -0.85 20.34 -10.86
CA PRO A 23 -0.25 20.05 -9.56
C PRO A 23 -1.20 20.23 -8.37
N ASP A 24 -2.22 21.08 -8.50
CA ASP A 24 -3.06 21.54 -7.38
C ASP A 24 -4.26 20.61 -7.10
N ILE A 25 -4.67 19.80 -8.06
CA ILE A 25 -5.80 18.88 -7.89
C ILE A 25 -5.31 17.62 -7.17
N PRO A 26 -5.82 17.30 -5.97
CA PRO A 26 -5.39 16.09 -5.27
C PRO A 26 -5.90 14.83 -5.97
N ILE A 27 -5.00 13.85 -6.06
CA ILE A 27 -5.29 12.51 -6.58
C ILE A 27 -5.11 11.52 -5.44
N VAL A 28 -6.15 10.75 -5.14
CA VAL A 28 -6.11 9.63 -4.20
C VAL A 28 -6.47 8.37 -4.97
N ALA A 29 -5.62 7.35 -4.89
CA ALA A 29 -5.85 6.07 -5.53
C ALA A 29 -6.20 4.99 -4.51
N SER A 30 -7.17 4.13 -4.84
CA SER A 30 -7.39 2.88 -4.13
C SER A 30 -6.63 1.75 -4.83
N LEU A 31 -5.98 0.89 -4.04
CA LEU A 31 -5.13 -0.17 -4.56
C LEU A 31 -5.48 -1.53 -3.96
N ASP A 32 -5.25 -2.55 -4.76
CA ASP A 32 -5.15 -3.93 -4.29
C ASP A 32 -3.82 -4.10 -3.51
N LEU A 33 -3.89 -4.86 -2.42
CA LEU A 33 -2.72 -5.21 -1.62
C LEU A 33 -1.72 -6.14 -2.36
N HIS A 34 -2.12 -6.72 -3.50
CA HIS A 34 -1.22 -7.43 -4.42
C HIS A 34 -0.63 -6.48 -5.49
N GLY A 35 -0.90 -5.20 -5.41
CA GLY A 35 -0.34 -4.19 -6.30
C GLY A 35 1.18 -4.09 -6.20
N ILE A 36 1.80 -3.50 -7.20
CA ILE A 36 3.20 -3.11 -7.17
C ILE A 36 3.23 -1.59 -7.13
N LEU A 37 3.53 -1.03 -5.96
CA LEU A 37 3.56 0.41 -5.77
C LEU A 37 4.91 0.97 -6.25
N THR A 38 4.89 1.59 -7.41
CA THR A 38 6.07 2.13 -8.06
C THR A 38 6.40 3.56 -7.58
N ASN A 39 7.63 4.01 -7.80
CA ASN A 39 7.98 5.41 -7.58
C ASN A 39 7.13 6.35 -8.44
N ARG A 40 6.86 5.96 -9.69
CA ARG A 40 6.00 6.72 -10.59
C ARG A 40 4.59 6.92 -10.04
N MET A 41 4.00 5.91 -9.39
CA MET A 41 2.71 6.06 -8.71
C MET A 41 2.81 7.04 -7.53
N LEU A 42 3.86 6.92 -6.70
CA LEU A 42 4.10 7.80 -5.55
C LEU A 42 4.29 9.27 -5.94
N GLU A 43 4.94 9.53 -7.07
CA GLU A 43 5.18 10.88 -7.57
C GLU A 43 3.93 11.54 -8.16
N ASN A 44 2.92 10.76 -8.57
CA ASN A 44 1.76 11.25 -9.30
C ASN A 44 0.43 11.17 -8.53
N ALA A 45 0.41 10.57 -7.33
CA ALA A 45 -0.73 10.58 -6.42
C ALA A 45 -0.37 11.22 -5.09
N ASN A 46 -1.35 11.83 -4.42
CA ASN A 46 -1.16 12.47 -3.12
C ASN A 46 -1.26 11.47 -1.96
N ALA A 47 -2.06 10.42 -2.12
CA ALA A 47 -2.22 9.38 -1.11
C ALA A 47 -2.87 8.13 -1.70
N PHE A 48 -2.80 7.04 -0.93
CA PHE A 48 -3.33 5.74 -1.31
C PHE A 48 -4.19 5.13 -0.21
N ALA A 49 -5.28 4.48 -0.60
CA ALA A 49 -6.06 3.59 0.26
C ALA A 49 -5.94 2.16 -0.29
N VAL A 50 -5.42 1.24 0.51
CA VAL A 50 -5.15 -0.14 0.09
C VAL A 50 -6.12 -1.10 0.78
N TYR A 51 -6.54 -2.17 0.12
CA TYR A 51 -7.31 -3.23 0.78
C TYR A 51 -6.62 -3.73 2.06
N HIS A 52 -7.42 -4.02 3.08
CA HIS A 52 -6.97 -4.63 4.33
C HIS A 52 -7.34 -6.11 4.45
N THR A 53 -8.04 -6.66 3.46
CA THR A 53 -8.47 -8.07 3.49
C THR A 53 -8.00 -8.86 2.27
N TYR A 54 -7.59 -10.09 2.55
CA TYR A 54 -7.42 -11.14 1.56
C TYR A 54 -7.97 -12.47 2.15
N PRO A 55 -8.94 -13.13 1.50
CA PRO A 55 -9.67 -12.68 0.30
C PRO A 55 -10.33 -11.31 0.46
N HIS A 56 -10.56 -10.59 -0.67
CA HIS A 56 -11.08 -9.23 -0.67
C HIS A 56 -12.55 -9.19 -0.26
N GLU A 57 -12.82 -8.65 0.93
CA GLU A 57 -14.17 -8.47 1.49
C GLU A 57 -14.46 -6.99 1.81
N ASP A 58 -13.44 -6.13 1.74
CA ASP A 58 -13.50 -4.72 2.15
C ASP A 58 -13.60 -3.72 0.98
N PHE A 59 -14.22 -4.09 -0.15
CA PHE A 59 -14.40 -3.23 -1.33
C PHE A 59 -15.05 -1.89 -0.99
N ASP A 60 -16.22 -1.92 -0.32
CA ASP A 60 -16.97 -0.72 0.06
C ASP A 60 -16.18 0.14 1.04
N SER A 61 -15.61 -0.47 2.09
CA SER A 61 -14.85 0.28 3.09
C SER A 61 -13.57 0.89 2.52
N THR A 62 -12.88 0.22 1.60
CA THR A 62 -11.70 0.77 0.91
C THR A 62 -12.07 1.96 0.04
N GLY A 63 -13.16 1.87 -0.73
CA GLY A 63 -13.68 3.00 -1.49
C GLY A 63 -14.05 4.19 -0.60
N ARG A 64 -14.69 3.94 0.55
CA ARG A 64 -15.01 4.98 1.54
C ARG A 64 -13.76 5.60 2.16
N ARG A 65 -12.72 4.80 2.47
CA ARG A 65 -11.43 5.31 2.98
C ARG A 65 -10.76 6.22 1.97
N ALA A 66 -10.70 5.82 0.70
CA ALA A 66 -10.16 6.65 -0.38
C ALA A 66 -10.93 7.98 -0.53
N ALA A 67 -12.26 7.93 -0.53
CA ALA A 67 -13.11 9.12 -0.61
C ALA A 67 -12.94 10.04 0.62
N LYS A 68 -12.90 9.46 1.83
CA LYS A 68 -12.65 10.20 3.07
C LYS A 68 -11.30 10.89 3.06
N LEU A 69 -10.26 10.20 2.60
CA LEU A 69 -8.92 10.74 2.48
C LEU A 69 -8.88 11.93 1.50
N LEU A 70 -9.51 11.80 0.34
CA LEU A 70 -9.65 12.92 -0.60
C LEU A 70 -10.40 14.11 0.02
N LEU A 71 -11.49 13.85 0.73
CA LEU A 71 -12.26 14.91 1.40
C LEU A 71 -11.48 15.59 2.53
N ARG A 72 -10.62 14.86 3.26
CA ARG A 72 -9.70 15.45 4.25
C ARG A 72 -8.74 16.45 3.59
N ILE A 73 -8.19 16.12 2.43
CA ILE A 73 -7.34 17.06 1.67
C ILE A 73 -8.15 18.30 1.22
N LEU A 74 -9.32 18.07 0.60
CA LEU A 74 -10.08 19.14 -0.04
C LEU A 74 -10.80 20.07 0.94
N ARG A 75 -11.30 19.57 2.08
CA ARG A 75 -12.16 20.30 3.01
C ARG A 75 -11.44 20.73 4.26
N ASP A 76 -10.58 19.86 4.78
CA ASP A 76 -9.91 20.09 6.07
C ASP A 76 -8.49 20.61 5.89
N GLY A 77 -8.00 20.71 4.64
CA GLY A 77 -6.66 21.20 4.32
C GLY A 77 -5.55 20.24 4.72
N ALA A 78 -5.83 18.94 4.85
CA ALA A 78 -4.82 17.95 5.18
C ALA A 78 -3.68 17.95 4.14
N THR A 79 -2.47 17.82 4.63
CA THR A 79 -1.22 17.78 3.83
C THR A 79 -0.59 16.39 3.91
N PRO A 80 -0.99 15.42 3.06
CA PRO A 80 -0.51 14.05 3.15
C PRO A 80 1.01 13.96 2.99
N VAL A 81 1.65 13.31 3.94
CA VAL A 81 3.06 12.90 3.86
C VAL A 81 3.11 11.39 3.97
N THR A 82 3.63 10.75 2.95
CA THR A 82 3.67 9.29 2.84
C THR A 82 5.09 8.77 3.01
N ALA A 83 5.28 7.87 3.97
CA ALA A 83 6.49 7.07 4.11
C ALA A 83 6.27 5.67 3.55
N VAL A 84 7.26 5.17 2.82
CA VAL A 84 7.28 3.82 2.24
C VAL A 84 8.55 3.10 2.64
N VAL A 85 8.42 1.89 3.18
CA VAL A 85 9.56 1.00 3.44
C VAL A 85 9.43 -0.25 2.57
N ARG A 86 10.32 -0.40 1.60
CA ARG A 86 10.37 -1.57 0.71
C ARG A 86 11.04 -2.74 1.43
N ILE A 87 10.47 -3.92 1.27
CA ILE A 87 10.89 -5.15 1.95
C ILE A 87 11.24 -6.18 0.87
N PRO A 88 12.50 -6.65 0.78
CA PRO A 88 12.91 -7.61 -0.24
C PRO A 88 12.45 -9.04 0.15
N ALA A 89 11.15 -9.21 0.29
CA ALA A 89 10.51 -10.47 0.62
C ALA A 89 9.13 -10.57 -0.03
N LEU A 90 8.72 -11.78 -0.37
CA LEU A 90 7.38 -12.11 -0.85
C LEU A 90 6.79 -13.15 0.09
N ALA A 91 5.50 -13.02 0.39
CA ALA A 91 4.76 -14.00 1.19
C ALA A 91 4.05 -15.02 0.27
N ARG A 92 3.87 -16.24 0.75
CA ARG A 92 3.05 -17.23 0.03
C ARG A 92 1.55 -17.00 0.26
N GLY A 93 0.72 -17.53 -0.64
CA GLY A 93 -0.71 -17.21 -0.72
C GLY A 93 -1.52 -17.47 0.54
N ASP A 94 -1.34 -18.61 1.22
CA ASP A 94 -2.07 -18.96 2.44
C ASP A 94 -1.65 -18.14 3.67
N GLU A 95 -0.41 -17.69 3.76
CA GLU A 95 0.07 -16.79 4.81
C GLU A 95 -0.39 -15.33 4.60
N MET A 96 -0.88 -15.02 3.41
CA MET A 96 -1.48 -13.72 3.08
C MET A 96 -2.96 -13.62 3.48
N ILE A 97 -3.61 -14.72 3.88
CA ILE A 97 -5.00 -14.69 4.36
C ILE A 97 -5.07 -13.84 5.63
N THR A 98 -5.74 -12.70 5.58
CA THR A 98 -5.73 -11.71 6.66
C THR A 98 -6.46 -12.16 7.91
N ALA A 99 -7.35 -13.16 7.81
CA ALA A 99 -8.06 -13.72 8.96
C ALA A 99 -7.24 -14.75 9.76
N SER A 100 -6.23 -15.41 9.14
CA SER A 100 -5.52 -16.55 9.75
C SER A 100 -4.03 -16.61 9.49
N GLY A 101 -3.54 -15.94 8.44
CA GLY A 101 -2.12 -15.94 8.06
C GLY A 101 -1.26 -15.05 8.96
N LYS A 102 0.06 -15.13 8.78
CA LYS A 102 1.03 -14.33 9.54
C LYS A 102 0.86 -12.83 9.32
N ILE A 103 0.33 -12.44 8.16
CA ILE A 103 0.08 -11.03 7.81
C ILE A 103 -0.99 -10.37 8.72
N GLN A 104 -1.87 -11.14 9.38
CA GLN A 104 -2.93 -10.63 10.25
C GLN A 104 -2.44 -9.58 11.25
N LYS A 105 -1.28 -9.82 11.89
CA LYS A 105 -0.71 -8.91 12.89
C LYS A 105 -0.37 -7.55 12.29
N THR A 106 0.26 -7.55 11.12
CA THR A 106 0.72 -6.33 10.46
C THR A 106 -0.46 -5.53 9.90
N VAL A 107 -1.41 -6.21 9.25
CA VAL A 107 -2.64 -5.57 8.77
C VAL A 107 -3.50 -5.06 9.92
N GLY A 108 -3.59 -5.82 11.03
CA GLY A 108 -4.30 -5.37 12.24
C GLY A 108 -3.72 -4.07 12.80
N ARG A 109 -2.39 -3.88 12.75
CA ARG A 109 -1.75 -2.61 13.13
C ARG A 109 -2.13 -1.48 12.17
N CYS A 110 -2.17 -1.73 10.85
CA CYS A 110 -2.62 -0.73 9.87
C CYS A 110 -4.04 -0.24 10.17
N VAL A 111 -4.97 -1.18 10.44
CA VAL A 111 -6.35 -0.85 10.81
C VAL A 111 -6.41 -0.02 12.11
N GLN A 112 -5.60 -0.35 13.12
CA GLN A 112 -5.53 0.42 14.38
C GLN A 112 -5.02 1.84 14.16
N LEU A 113 -3.97 2.02 13.36
CA LEU A 113 -3.41 3.33 13.02
C LEU A 113 -4.44 4.25 12.33
N GLU A 114 -5.20 3.72 11.39
CA GLU A 114 -6.29 4.49 10.76
C GLU A 114 -7.44 4.78 11.74
N ALA A 115 -7.79 3.80 12.59
CA ALA A 115 -8.90 3.95 13.54
C ALA A 115 -8.59 4.95 14.67
N SER A 116 -7.34 5.05 15.11
CA SER A 116 -6.92 6.03 16.12
C SER A 116 -6.95 7.48 15.60
N GLY A 117 -6.92 7.65 14.27
CA GLY A 117 -6.82 8.96 13.63
C GLY A 117 -5.40 9.55 13.60
N GLU A 118 -4.40 8.80 14.05
CA GLU A 118 -2.99 9.21 14.00
C GLU A 118 -2.45 9.20 12.57
N THR A 119 -3.07 8.40 11.69
CA THR A 119 -2.72 8.34 10.27
C THR A 119 -3.93 8.63 9.38
N LEU A 120 -3.64 9.16 8.20
CA LEU A 120 -4.63 9.29 7.13
C LEU A 120 -4.86 7.96 6.42
N SER A 121 -3.81 7.15 6.29
CA SER A 121 -3.84 5.82 5.69
C SER A 121 -2.63 5.00 6.17
N ALA A 122 -2.82 3.71 6.36
CA ALA A 122 -1.76 2.76 6.67
C ALA A 122 -2.03 1.43 5.98
N ALA A 123 -1.02 0.82 5.36
CA ALA A 123 -1.20 -0.42 4.63
C ALA A 123 0.08 -1.25 4.51
N MET A 124 -0.11 -2.54 4.26
CA MET A 124 0.88 -3.44 3.71
C MET A 124 0.52 -3.79 2.28
N ILE A 125 1.48 -3.76 1.39
CA ILE A 125 1.40 -4.31 0.04
C ILE A 125 2.42 -5.45 -0.03
N TRP A 126 1.99 -6.64 -0.38
CA TRP A 126 2.88 -7.80 -0.50
C TRP A 126 3.07 -8.29 -1.92
N SER A 127 2.57 -7.50 -2.87
CA SER A 127 2.77 -7.65 -4.31
C SER A 127 2.32 -8.99 -4.91
N ASN A 128 2.27 -9.05 -6.21
CA ASN A 128 1.93 -10.27 -6.93
C ASN A 128 3.22 -10.97 -7.38
N PRO A 129 3.55 -12.16 -6.85
CA PRO A 129 4.78 -12.87 -7.19
C PRO A 129 4.81 -13.40 -8.63
N PHE A 130 3.70 -13.33 -9.36
CA PHE A 130 3.59 -13.79 -10.75
C PHE A 130 3.90 -12.68 -11.78
N THR A 131 4.27 -11.48 -11.32
CA THR A 131 4.60 -10.34 -12.18
C THR A 131 6.09 -10.03 -12.08
N ASP A 132 6.82 -10.22 -13.16
CA ASP A 132 8.26 -9.95 -13.22
C ASP A 132 8.52 -8.52 -13.69
N VAL A 133 8.68 -7.61 -12.71
CA VAL A 133 8.98 -6.20 -12.94
C VAL A 133 10.03 -5.69 -11.94
N PRO A 134 10.80 -4.65 -12.29
CA PRO A 134 11.93 -4.18 -11.46
C PRO A 134 11.59 -3.76 -10.03
N GLU A 135 10.39 -3.22 -9.81
CA GLU A 135 9.97 -2.73 -8.49
C GLU A 135 9.13 -3.74 -7.69
N LEU A 136 9.11 -5.02 -8.11
CA LEU A 136 8.43 -6.08 -7.37
C LEU A 136 9.05 -6.25 -5.98
N CYS A 137 8.30 -5.93 -4.94
CA CYS A 137 8.67 -6.15 -3.54
C CYS A 137 7.44 -6.02 -2.65
N SER A 138 7.49 -6.59 -1.46
CA SER A 138 6.55 -6.19 -0.41
C SER A 138 6.92 -4.81 0.14
N LEU A 139 5.95 -4.08 0.69
CA LEU A 139 6.22 -2.79 1.31
C LEU A 139 5.21 -2.43 2.39
N ALA A 140 5.64 -1.59 3.33
CA ALA A 140 4.79 -0.88 4.27
C ALA A 140 4.59 0.55 3.80
N LEU A 141 3.36 1.05 3.88
CA LEU A 141 2.96 2.39 3.50
C LEU A 141 2.24 3.05 4.67
N VAL A 142 2.66 4.24 5.08
CA VAL A 142 1.96 5.04 6.10
C VAL A 142 1.89 6.49 5.63
N THR A 143 0.68 7.04 5.65
CA THR A 143 0.40 8.43 5.29
C THR A 143 -0.14 9.18 6.51
N THR A 144 0.48 10.28 6.88
CA THR A 144 0.05 11.16 7.97
C THR A 144 -0.37 12.53 7.44
N ASP A 145 -0.94 13.36 8.31
CA ASP A 145 -1.21 14.77 8.04
C ASP A 145 -0.01 15.60 8.49
N GLY A 146 1.01 15.73 7.62
CA GLY A 146 2.21 16.54 7.84
C GLY A 146 3.29 15.95 8.74
N ASP A 147 3.07 14.84 9.45
CA ASP A 147 4.06 14.25 10.36
C ASP A 147 4.90 13.17 9.67
N ALA A 148 6.00 13.58 9.05
CA ALA A 148 6.92 12.70 8.33
C ALA A 148 7.68 11.73 9.26
N ASP A 149 7.97 12.16 10.49
CA ASP A 149 8.73 11.36 11.46
C ASP A 149 7.86 10.20 11.97
N PHE A 150 6.61 10.47 12.32
CA PHE A 150 5.65 9.45 12.71
C PHE A 150 5.35 8.48 11.55
N ALA A 151 5.13 9.00 10.33
CA ALA A 151 4.93 8.15 9.15
C ALA A 151 6.10 7.19 8.93
N SER A 152 7.33 7.69 9.00
CA SER A 152 8.56 6.90 8.82
C SER A 152 8.75 5.86 9.92
N HIS A 153 8.50 6.24 11.17
CA HIS A 153 8.59 5.34 12.32
C HIS A 153 7.61 4.16 12.20
N GLU A 154 6.34 4.43 11.92
CA GLU A 154 5.32 3.39 11.80
C GLU A 154 5.52 2.52 10.56
N ALA A 155 5.89 3.11 9.41
CA ALA A 155 6.20 2.32 8.22
C ALA A 155 7.38 1.36 8.46
N LEU A 156 8.42 1.81 9.16
CA LEU A 156 9.56 0.96 9.53
C LEU A 156 9.16 -0.13 10.55
N SER A 157 8.30 0.17 11.50
CA SER A 157 7.77 -0.78 12.49
C SER A 157 6.97 -1.90 11.81
N LEU A 158 6.08 -1.55 10.88
CA LEU A 158 5.31 -2.49 10.06
C LEU A 158 6.24 -3.37 9.22
N ALA A 159 7.21 -2.75 8.54
CA ALA A 159 8.17 -3.47 7.70
C ALA A 159 9.03 -4.46 8.50
N ARG A 160 9.48 -4.08 9.69
CA ARG A 160 10.22 -4.97 10.60
C ARG A 160 9.38 -6.15 11.05
N THR A 161 8.13 -5.92 11.45
CA THR A 161 7.21 -6.99 11.84
C THR A 161 7.03 -8.01 10.70
N PHE A 162 6.81 -7.54 9.47
CA PHE A 162 6.72 -8.41 8.30
C PHE A 162 8.04 -9.16 8.04
N TRP A 163 9.18 -8.47 8.12
CA TRP A 163 10.50 -9.05 7.91
C TRP A 163 10.84 -10.15 8.92
N ASP A 164 10.49 -9.95 10.18
CA ASP A 164 10.76 -10.91 11.26
C ASP A 164 9.96 -12.21 11.04
N ASP A 165 8.74 -12.12 10.53
CA ASP A 165 7.88 -13.25 10.24
C ASP A 165 8.16 -13.93 8.86
N ARG A 166 9.05 -13.36 8.02
CA ARG A 166 9.27 -13.81 6.62
C ARG A 166 9.61 -15.30 6.46
N ALA A 167 10.33 -15.87 7.41
CA ALA A 167 10.72 -17.29 7.35
C ALA A 167 9.50 -18.22 7.48
N ALA A 168 8.49 -17.78 8.22
CA ALA A 168 7.23 -18.52 8.37
C ALA A 168 6.26 -18.32 7.19
N MET A 169 6.54 -17.33 6.33
CA MET A 169 5.73 -17.02 5.15
C MET A 169 6.26 -17.67 3.86
N GLN A 170 7.24 -18.57 3.95
CA GLN A 170 7.83 -19.22 2.78
C GLN A 170 7.00 -20.39 2.29
N ALA A 171 6.92 -20.57 0.98
CA ALA A 171 6.32 -21.75 0.38
C ALA A 171 7.21 -22.99 0.63
N GLU A 172 6.57 -24.15 0.84
CA GLU A 172 7.28 -25.43 0.72
C GLU A 172 7.64 -25.64 -0.76
N LEU A 173 8.94 -25.67 -1.02
CA LEU A 173 9.44 -25.98 -2.35
C LEU A 173 9.84 -27.45 -2.40
N HIS A 174 9.25 -28.20 -3.32
CA HIS A 174 9.63 -29.57 -3.59
C HIS A 174 10.65 -29.61 -4.72
N SER A 175 11.75 -30.33 -4.52
CA SER A 175 12.69 -30.60 -5.64
C SER A 175 12.00 -31.52 -6.66
N ILE A 176 12.22 -31.20 -7.92
CA ILE A 176 11.79 -32.02 -9.06
C ILE A 176 12.79 -33.18 -9.23
#